data_27d533f16e7ffa43858048bf17c2a8db
#
_entry.id   27d533f16e7ffa43858048bf17c2a8db
#
_cell.length_a   1.000
_cell.length_b   1.000
_cell.length_c   1.000
_cell.angle_alpha   90.00
_cell.angle_beta   90.00
_cell.angle_gamma   90.00
#
_symmetry.space_group_name_H-M   'P 1'
#
loop_
_entity.id
_entity.type
_entity.pdbx_description
1 polymer ?
#
loop_
_entity_poly.entity_id
_entity_poly.type
_entity_poly.pdbx_seq_one_letter_code
_entity_poly.pdbx_strand_id
1 'polypeptide(L)'
;LPISAVSTIYRLNTVPLVVFAYIFLHEEITFFRFIGIGFGLLTVFLLYQGNSNQNGLNVKQRNYILIIVSACFLRAFYGLFTKAGVNEGADIETMIFFGAIGWIIGGMGLIVFQRRNWLFLGNELKFVIIAGLLVYAIIWLLTNALMIGDATLIIPVTNMGFVAAFIYSVLLRMESMLSLI
;
A
#
# COMPACT_ATOMS: atom_id res chain seq x y z
N LEU A 1 10.20 -7.61 12.96
CA LEU A 1 10.63 -6.89 11.75
C LEU A 1 10.54 -5.39 12.00
N PRO A 2 11.55 -4.58 11.63
CA PRO A 2 11.46 -3.13 11.71
C PRO A 2 10.35 -2.60 10.79
N ILE A 3 9.70 -1.51 11.19
CA ILE A 3 8.57 -0.91 10.44
C ILE A 3 8.98 -0.53 9.02
N SER A 4 10.22 -0.07 8.83
CA SER A 4 10.78 0.23 7.51
C SER A 4 10.78 -0.96 6.56
N ALA A 5 11.21 -2.15 7.03
CA ALA A 5 11.19 -3.37 6.24
C ALA A 5 9.76 -3.81 5.87
N VAL A 6 8.82 -3.73 6.82
CA VAL A 6 7.41 -4.03 6.56
C VAL A 6 6.82 -3.10 5.51
N SER A 7 7.07 -1.79 5.62
CA SER A 7 6.57 -0.80 4.67
C SER A 7 7.13 -1.01 3.27
N THR A 8 8.39 -1.41 3.17
CA THR A 8 9.05 -1.69 1.88
C THR A 8 8.47 -2.94 1.22
N ILE A 9 8.33 -4.04 1.98
CA ILE A 9 7.73 -5.28 1.46
C ILE A 9 6.28 -5.02 1.03
N TYR A 10 5.51 -4.25 1.82
CA TYR A 10 4.13 -3.93 1.48
C TYR A 10 3.99 -3.17 0.14
N ARG A 11 4.97 -2.36 -0.22
CA ARG A 11 4.98 -1.63 -1.50
C ARG A 11 5.22 -2.50 -2.72
N LEU A 12 5.67 -3.75 -2.52
CA LEU A 12 5.74 -4.76 -3.58
C LEU A 12 4.37 -5.14 -4.14
N ASN A 13 3.27 -4.68 -3.55
CA ASN A 13 1.93 -4.87 -4.11
C ASN A 13 1.82 -4.39 -5.57
N THR A 14 2.71 -3.49 -5.99
CA THR A 14 2.82 -3.02 -7.38
C THR A 14 3.14 -4.16 -8.35
N VAL A 15 3.98 -5.13 -7.95
CA VAL A 15 4.39 -6.25 -8.82
C VAL A 15 3.19 -7.14 -9.19
N PRO A 16 2.49 -7.77 -8.23
CA PRO A 16 1.31 -8.55 -8.57
C PRO A 16 0.21 -7.72 -9.25
N LEU A 17 0.08 -6.43 -8.92
CA LEU A 17 -0.88 -5.57 -9.59
C LEU A 17 -0.59 -5.44 -11.08
N VAL A 18 0.66 -5.15 -11.48
CA VAL A 18 1.02 -5.01 -12.89
C VAL A 18 0.79 -6.32 -13.65
N VAL A 19 1.14 -7.46 -13.03
CA VAL A 19 0.87 -8.78 -13.62
C VAL A 19 -0.63 -9.00 -13.82
N PHE A 20 -1.44 -8.68 -12.82
CA PHE A 20 -2.88 -8.83 -12.90
C PHE A 20 -3.52 -7.86 -13.88
N ALA A 21 -3.07 -6.60 -13.93
CA ALA A 21 -3.57 -5.62 -14.90
C ALA A 21 -3.26 -6.05 -16.34
N TYR A 22 -2.08 -6.61 -16.59
CA TYR A 22 -1.75 -7.21 -17.89
C TYR A 22 -2.68 -8.36 -18.26
N ILE A 23 -2.92 -9.30 -17.32
CA ILE A 23 -3.71 -10.50 -17.58
C ILE A 23 -5.21 -10.19 -17.70
N PHE A 24 -5.75 -9.38 -16.78
CA PHE A 24 -7.20 -9.18 -16.63
C PHE A 24 -7.73 -7.91 -17.30
N LEU A 25 -6.92 -6.84 -17.34
CA LEU A 25 -7.32 -5.56 -17.95
C LEU A 25 -6.73 -5.38 -19.35
N HIS A 26 -5.88 -6.32 -19.81
CA HIS A 26 -5.18 -6.26 -21.10
C HIS A 26 -4.38 -4.97 -21.28
N GLU A 27 -3.86 -4.40 -20.17
CA GLU A 27 -3.00 -3.22 -20.23
C GLU A 27 -1.63 -3.59 -20.80
N GLU A 28 -1.10 -2.76 -21.73
CA GLU A 28 0.22 -3.00 -22.31
C GLU A 28 1.34 -2.76 -21.29
N ILE A 29 2.25 -3.73 -21.17
CA ILE A 29 3.47 -3.55 -20.36
C ILE A 29 4.54 -2.93 -21.25
N THR A 30 4.78 -1.63 -21.10
CA THR A 30 5.86 -0.95 -21.78
C THR A 30 7.22 -1.40 -21.22
N PHE A 31 8.27 -1.41 -22.06
CA PHE A 31 9.63 -1.76 -21.65
C PHE A 31 10.11 -1.02 -20.39
N PHE A 32 9.80 0.28 -20.28
CA PHE A 32 10.15 1.07 -19.10
C PHE A 32 9.42 0.61 -17.82
N ARG A 33 8.17 0.13 -17.92
CA ARG A 33 7.42 -0.45 -16.81
C ARG A 33 8.08 -1.75 -16.33
N PHE A 34 8.54 -2.58 -17.25
CA PHE A 34 9.27 -3.80 -16.93
C PHE A 34 10.58 -3.52 -16.18
N ILE A 35 11.35 -2.53 -16.63
CA ILE A 35 12.55 -2.07 -15.92
C ILE A 35 12.22 -1.57 -14.51
N GLY A 36 11.17 -0.78 -14.35
CA GLY A 36 10.72 -0.27 -13.04
C GLY A 36 10.37 -1.40 -12.07
N ILE A 37 9.68 -2.45 -12.53
CA ILE A 37 9.39 -3.65 -11.74
C ILE A 37 10.70 -4.34 -11.32
N GLY A 38 11.65 -4.50 -12.27
CA GLY A 38 12.95 -5.11 -12.01
C GLY A 38 13.71 -4.37 -10.90
N PHE A 39 13.76 -3.04 -10.95
CA PHE A 39 14.37 -2.23 -9.88
C PHE A 39 13.63 -2.35 -8.55
N GLY A 40 12.30 -2.40 -8.57
CA GLY A 40 11.49 -2.63 -7.37
C GLY A 40 11.82 -3.97 -6.70
N LEU A 41 11.88 -5.05 -7.48
CA LEU A 41 12.27 -6.38 -6.99
C LEU A 41 13.72 -6.41 -6.48
N LEU A 42 14.65 -5.77 -7.21
CA LEU A 42 16.05 -5.65 -6.79
C LEU A 42 16.18 -4.95 -5.44
N THR A 43 15.46 -3.85 -5.25
CA THR A 43 15.46 -3.10 -3.98
C THR A 43 15.04 -3.99 -2.81
N VAL A 44 13.99 -4.80 -2.99
CA VAL A 44 13.54 -5.72 -1.94
C VAL A 44 14.54 -6.84 -1.70
N PHE A 45 15.12 -7.37 -2.76
CA PHE A 45 16.16 -8.41 -2.65
C PHE A 45 17.36 -7.89 -1.83
N LEU A 46 17.84 -6.68 -2.13
CA LEU A 46 18.96 -6.05 -1.41
C LEU A 46 18.61 -5.80 0.07
N LEU A 47 17.40 -5.33 0.37
CA LEU A 47 16.95 -5.13 1.75
C LEU A 47 16.81 -6.46 2.51
N TYR A 48 16.38 -7.52 1.83
CA TYR A 48 16.29 -8.85 2.42
C TYR A 48 17.68 -9.41 2.73
N GLN A 49 18.64 -9.24 1.82
CA GLN A 49 20.02 -9.74 1.98
C GLN A 49 20.75 -9.01 3.12
N GLY A 50 20.55 -7.72 3.31
CA GLY A 50 21.11 -6.94 4.41
C GLY A 50 20.66 -7.42 5.80
N ASN A 51 19.48 -8.02 5.91
CA ASN A 51 18.92 -8.54 7.16
C ASN A 51 19.20 -10.04 7.38
N SER A 52 19.75 -10.76 6.41
CA SER A 52 19.93 -12.22 6.45
C SER A 52 21.12 -12.69 7.29
N ASN A 53 21.96 -11.79 7.76
CA ASN A 53 23.16 -12.15 8.55
C ASN A 53 22.88 -12.53 10.03
N GLN A 54 21.61 -12.55 10.44
CA GLN A 54 21.23 -13.01 11.78
C GLN A 54 20.36 -14.27 11.67
N ASN A 55 20.95 -15.39 12.10
CA ASN A 55 20.32 -16.68 12.47
C ASN A 55 18.91 -16.92 11.91
N GLY A 56 18.77 -17.95 11.09
CA GLY A 56 17.57 -18.42 10.38
C GLY A 56 16.22 -17.91 10.88
N LEU A 57 15.34 -17.49 9.97
CA LEU A 57 14.03 -16.91 10.26
C LEU A 57 13.26 -17.74 11.30
N ASN A 58 13.01 -17.16 12.45
CA ASN A 58 12.19 -17.77 13.49
C ASN A 58 10.75 -18.01 12.93
N VAL A 59 10.08 -19.06 13.36
CA VAL A 59 8.71 -19.42 12.89
C VAL A 59 7.75 -18.22 12.95
N LYS A 60 7.86 -17.37 13.98
CA LYS A 60 7.09 -16.13 14.08
C LYS A 60 7.38 -15.15 12.95
N GLN A 61 8.64 -14.98 12.57
CA GLN A 61 9.02 -14.06 11.48
C GLN A 61 8.50 -14.57 10.13
N ARG A 62 8.53 -15.89 9.89
CA ARG A 62 7.95 -16.50 8.69
C ARG A 62 6.44 -16.22 8.57
N ASN A 63 5.70 -16.35 9.67
CA ASN A 63 4.28 -16.07 9.68
C ASN A 63 3.98 -14.59 9.42
N TYR A 64 4.77 -13.66 9.95
CA TYR A 64 4.64 -12.24 9.64
C TYR A 64 4.89 -11.93 8.17
N ILE A 65 5.90 -12.54 7.56
CA ILE A 65 6.17 -12.37 6.12
C ILE A 65 4.99 -12.87 5.29
N LEU A 66 4.41 -14.03 5.62
CA LEU A 66 3.23 -14.56 4.94
C LEU A 66 2.03 -13.60 5.03
N ILE A 67 1.78 -13.01 6.19
CA ILE A 67 0.72 -12.01 6.38
C ILE A 67 0.97 -10.78 5.51
N ILE A 68 2.21 -10.27 5.46
CA ILE A 68 2.56 -9.10 4.67
C ILE A 68 2.40 -9.40 3.17
N VAL A 69 2.86 -10.56 2.71
CA VAL A 69 2.71 -10.98 1.32
C VAL A 69 1.22 -11.12 0.95
N SER A 70 0.42 -11.74 1.81
CA SER A 70 -1.03 -11.81 1.61
C SER A 70 -1.67 -10.42 1.52
N ALA A 71 -1.25 -9.48 2.38
CA ALA A 71 -1.72 -8.10 2.33
C ALA A 71 -1.31 -7.39 1.01
N CYS A 72 -0.12 -7.70 0.45
CA CYS A 72 0.31 -7.19 -0.85
C CYS A 72 -0.63 -7.66 -1.97
N PHE A 73 -0.98 -8.94 -1.99
CA PHE A 73 -1.93 -9.49 -2.98
C PHE A 73 -3.32 -8.87 -2.82
N LEU A 74 -3.85 -8.79 -1.61
CA LEU A 74 -5.15 -8.14 -1.36
C LEU A 74 -5.17 -6.68 -1.81
N ARG A 75 -4.09 -5.94 -1.58
CA ARG A 75 -3.94 -4.57 -2.05
C ARG A 75 -3.89 -4.48 -3.57
N ALA A 76 -3.19 -5.42 -4.22
CA ALA A 76 -3.14 -5.50 -5.68
C ALA A 76 -4.52 -5.79 -6.27
N PHE A 77 -5.27 -6.73 -5.70
CA PHE A 77 -6.64 -7.02 -6.09
C PHE A 77 -7.55 -5.81 -5.91
N TYR A 78 -7.45 -5.10 -4.79
CA TYR A 78 -8.21 -3.87 -4.59
C TYR A 78 -7.97 -2.85 -5.72
N GLY A 79 -6.71 -2.60 -6.09
CA GLY A 79 -6.38 -1.71 -7.20
C GLY A 79 -6.91 -2.20 -8.55
N LEU A 80 -6.81 -3.50 -8.82
CA LEU A 80 -7.33 -4.15 -10.01
C LEU A 80 -8.86 -3.98 -10.12
N PHE A 81 -9.60 -4.31 -9.07
CA PHE A 81 -11.05 -4.18 -9.06
C PHE A 81 -11.51 -2.72 -9.15
N THR A 82 -10.77 -1.80 -8.53
CA THR A 82 -11.06 -0.38 -8.68
C THR A 82 -10.92 0.05 -10.14
N LYS A 83 -9.85 -0.35 -10.83
CA LYS A 83 -9.67 -0.03 -12.25
C LYS A 83 -10.71 -0.72 -13.14
N ALA A 84 -11.00 -1.99 -12.87
CA ALA A 84 -12.04 -2.71 -13.60
C ALA A 84 -13.41 -2.03 -13.46
N GLY A 85 -13.79 -1.65 -12.23
CA GLY A 85 -15.03 -0.93 -11.99
C GLY A 85 -15.10 0.42 -12.75
N VAL A 86 -13.99 1.17 -12.74
CA VAL A 86 -13.89 2.42 -13.52
C VAL A 86 -14.04 2.16 -15.02
N ASN A 87 -13.43 1.12 -15.55
CA ASN A 87 -13.53 0.76 -16.97
C ASN A 87 -14.97 0.36 -17.37
N GLU A 88 -15.71 -0.27 -16.46
CA GLU A 88 -17.14 -0.63 -16.63
C GLU A 88 -18.09 0.57 -16.40
N GLY A 89 -17.56 1.75 -16.12
CA GLY A 89 -18.35 2.97 -15.91
C GLY A 89 -19.00 3.07 -14.54
N ALA A 90 -18.49 2.37 -13.55
CA ALA A 90 -18.98 2.50 -12.18
C ALA A 90 -18.77 3.91 -11.65
N ASP A 91 -19.75 4.43 -10.93
CA ASP A 91 -19.68 5.73 -10.29
C ASP A 91 -18.64 5.72 -9.15
N ILE A 92 -17.75 6.72 -9.20
CA ILE A 92 -16.63 6.82 -8.25
C ILE A 92 -17.11 6.93 -6.81
N GLU A 93 -18.14 7.75 -6.57
CA GLU A 93 -18.65 8.00 -5.22
C GLU A 93 -19.25 6.73 -4.63
N THR A 94 -19.98 5.97 -5.45
CA THR A 94 -20.52 4.66 -5.09
C THR A 94 -19.40 3.67 -4.75
N MET A 95 -18.33 3.61 -5.53
CA MET A 95 -17.19 2.74 -5.27
C MET A 95 -16.50 3.09 -3.95
N ILE A 96 -16.28 4.38 -3.69
CA ILE A 96 -15.66 4.87 -2.45
C ILE A 96 -16.57 4.55 -1.26
N PHE A 97 -17.88 4.73 -1.39
CA PHE A 97 -18.85 4.43 -0.34
C PHE A 97 -18.82 2.95 0.06
N PHE A 98 -18.91 2.03 -0.89
CA PHE A 98 -18.81 0.60 -0.60
C PHE A 98 -17.44 0.20 -0.05
N GLY A 99 -16.37 0.81 -0.56
CA GLY A 99 -15.03 0.65 -0.01
C GLY A 99 -14.94 1.08 1.45
N ALA A 100 -15.52 2.22 1.80
CA ALA A 100 -15.57 2.71 3.18
C ALA A 100 -16.34 1.77 4.12
N ILE A 101 -17.48 1.20 3.67
CA ILE A 101 -18.21 0.19 4.43
C ILE A 101 -17.31 -1.03 4.70
N GLY A 102 -16.58 -1.51 3.69
CA GLY A 102 -15.64 -2.61 3.85
C GLY A 102 -14.55 -2.31 4.89
N TRP A 103 -14.00 -1.11 4.90
CA TRP A 103 -13.03 -0.67 5.91
C TRP A 103 -13.62 -0.60 7.32
N ILE A 104 -14.86 -0.11 7.46
CA ILE A 104 -15.57 -0.08 8.75
C ILE A 104 -15.77 -1.50 9.26
N ILE A 105 -16.32 -2.40 8.44
CA ILE A 105 -16.55 -3.80 8.83
C ILE A 105 -15.23 -4.48 9.21
N GLY A 106 -14.17 -4.30 8.42
CA GLY A 106 -12.84 -4.85 8.71
C GLY A 106 -12.26 -4.31 10.02
N GLY A 107 -12.37 -2.98 10.25
CA GLY A 107 -11.92 -2.34 11.47
C GLY A 107 -12.68 -2.82 12.70
N MET A 108 -14.02 -2.91 12.61
CA MET A 108 -14.87 -3.46 13.68
C MET A 108 -14.51 -4.92 13.98
N GLY A 109 -14.30 -5.73 12.94
CA GLY A 109 -13.88 -7.12 13.09
C GLY A 109 -12.56 -7.24 13.85
N LEU A 110 -11.57 -6.40 13.52
CA LEU A 110 -10.28 -6.37 14.23
C LEU A 110 -10.42 -5.99 15.72
N ILE A 111 -11.25 -5.00 16.05
CA ILE A 111 -11.48 -4.57 17.43
C ILE A 111 -12.09 -5.72 18.24
N VAL A 112 -13.13 -6.37 17.70
CA VAL A 112 -13.79 -7.51 18.33
C VAL A 112 -12.80 -8.67 18.52
N PHE A 113 -12.02 -8.99 17.50
CA PHE A 113 -11.03 -10.08 17.55
C PHE A 113 -9.91 -9.81 18.57
N GLN A 114 -9.43 -8.55 18.66
CA GLN A 114 -8.39 -8.16 19.60
C GLN A 114 -8.91 -7.85 21.00
N ARG A 115 -10.23 -7.94 21.25
CA ARG A 115 -10.89 -7.59 22.53
C ARG A 115 -10.46 -6.21 23.04
N ARG A 116 -10.24 -5.24 22.16
CA ARG A 116 -9.88 -3.88 22.55
C ARG A 116 -11.11 -3.06 22.92
N ASN A 117 -10.94 -2.21 23.94
CA ASN A 117 -11.99 -1.27 24.33
C ASN A 117 -12.13 -0.14 23.30
N TRP A 118 -13.36 0.24 22.99
CA TRP A 118 -13.76 1.30 22.06
C TRP A 118 -13.58 2.72 22.63
N LEU A 119 -12.64 2.95 23.52
CA LEU A 119 -12.46 4.23 24.15
C LEU A 119 -11.75 5.21 23.22
N PHE A 120 -12.54 6.03 22.51
CA PHE A 120 -12.02 7.24 21.87
C PHE A 120 -11.87 8.33 22.92
N LEU A 121 -10.65 8.68 23.31
CA LEU A 121 -10.39 9.89 24.07
C LEU A 121 -10.65 11.10 23.16
N GLY A 122 -11.40 12.11 23.67
CA GLY A 122 -11.89 13.22 22.85
C GLY A 122 -10.83 14.03 22.10
N ASN A 123 -9.59 14.04 22.57
CA ASN A 123 -8.48 14.71 21.87
C ASN A 123 -7.99 13.93 20.63
N GLU A 124 -8.13 12.62 20.59
CA GLU A 124 -7.74 11.78 19.47
C GLU A 124 -8.74 11.87 18.32
N LEU A 125 -10.00 12.17 18.61
CA LEU A 125 -11.07 12.28 17.62
C LEU A 125 -10.75 13.30 16.51
N LYS A 126 -10.13 14.41 16.84
CA LYS A 126 -9.72 15.44 15.86
C LYS A 126 -8.73 14.88 14.84
N PHE A 127 -7.73 14.14 15.32
CA PHE A 127 -6.74 13.51 14.43
C PHE A 127 -7.36 12.41 13.57
N VAL A 128 -8.30 11.64 14.13
CA VAL A 128 -9.02 10.61 13.38
C VAL A 128 -9.85 11.23 12.25
N ILE A 129 -10.57 12.34 12.52
CA ILE A 129 -11.36 13.05 11.50
C ILE A 129 -10.44 13.59 10.40
N ILE A 130 -9.34 14.27 10.75
CA ILE A 130 -8.39 14.81 9.78
C ILE A 130 -7.79 13.67 8.93
N ALA A 131 -7.37 12.58 9.57
CA ALA A 131 -6.84 11.42 8.87
C ALA A 131 -7.88 10.80 7.92
N GLY A 132 -9.13 10.69 8.35
CA GLY A 132 -10.23 10.20 7.53
C GLY A 132 -10.47 11.06 6.28
N LEU A 133 -10.48 12.39 6.44
CA LEU A 133 -10.61 13.33 5.32
C LEU A 133 -9.44 13.22 4.34
N LEU A 134 -8.21 13.09 4.84
CA LEU A 134 -7.02 12.90 4.01
C LEU A 134 -7.08 11.58 3.24
N VAL A 135 -7.48 10.49 3.90
CA VAL A 135 -7.65 9.18 3.24
C VAL A 135 -8.71 9.24 2.17
N TYR A 136 -9.87 9.89 2.45
CA TYR A 136 -10.91 10.10 1.45
C TYR A 136 -10.36 10.85 0.23
N ALA A 137 -9.65 11.97 0.44
CA ALA A 137 -9.06 12.76 -0.64
C ALA A 137 -8.07 11.94 -1.46
N ILE A 138 -7.22 11.12 -0.82
CA ILE A 138 -6.27 10.25 -1.50
C ILE A 138 -6.99 9.21 -2.38
N ILE A 139 -8.03 8.57 -1.85
CA ILE A 139 -8.77 7.55 -2.60
C ILE A 139 -9.52 8.21 -3.77
N TRP A 140 -10.14 9.36 -3.54
CA TRP A 140 -10.86 10.11 -4.58
C TRP A 140 -9.93 10.53 -5.72
N LEU A 141 -8.76 11.10 -5.40
CA LEU A 141 -7.75 11.49 -6.39
C LEU A 141 -7.20 10.28 -7.15
N LEU A 142 -6.93 9.18 -6.45
CA LEU A 142 -6.44 7.95 -7.06
C LEU A 142 -7.47 7.38 -8.05
N THR A 143 -8.75 7.31 -7.64
CA THR A 143 -9.80 6.75 -8.49
C THR A 143 -10.02 7.63 -9.73
N ASN A 144 -10.01 8.97 -9.58
CA ASN A 144 -10.05 9.88 -10.72
C ASN A 144 -8.84 9.72 -11.65
N ALA A 145 -7.65 9.55 -11.11
CA ALA A 145 -6.46 9.29 -11.92
C ALA A 145 -6.61 7.98 -12.73
N LEU A 146 -7.18 6.93 -12.12
CA LEU A 146 -7.44 5.66 -12.79
C LEU A 146 -8.47 5.74 -13.91
N MET A 147 -9.33 6.76 -13.93
CA MET A 147 -10.23 7.03 -15.08
C MET A 147 -9.46 7.49 -16.31
N ILE A 148 -8.37 8.23 -16.12
CA ILE A 148 -7.64 8.89 -17.18
C ILE A 148 -6.48 8.03 -17.70
N GLY A 149 -5.91 7.16 -16.84
CA GLY A 149 -4.71 6.39 -17.18
C GLY A 149 -4.72 4.95 -16.68
N ASP A 150 -3.68 4.23 -17.09
CA ASP A 150 -3.51 2.81 -16.79
C ASP A 150 -3.17 2.57 -15.32
N ALA A 151 -3.71 1.49 -14.75
CA ALA A 151 -3.39 1.07 -13.38
C ALA A 151 -1.91 0.73 -13.22
N THR A 152 -1.30 0.16 -14.27
CA THR A 152 0.13 -0.19 -14.32
C THR A 152 1.06 1.02 -14.22
N LEU A 153 0.59 2.24 -14.49
CA LEU A 153 1.33 3.48 -14.33
C LEU A 153 0.97 4.22 -13.04
N ILE A 154 -0.32 4.40 -12.80
CA ILE A 154 -0.82 5.28 -11.72
C ILE A 154 -0.52 4.69 -10.34
N ILE A 155 -0.76 3.40 -10.15
CA ILE A 155 -0.57 2.80 -8.82
C ILE A 155 0.91 2.73 -8.39
N PRO A 156 1.88 2.38 -9.25
CA PRO A 156 3.29 2.55 -8.92
C PRO A 156 3.67 3.98 -8.54
N VAL A 157 3.20 4.98 -9.30
CA VAL A 157 3.49 6.39 -9.02
C VAL A 157 2.91 6.83 -7.66
N THR A 158 1.69 6.45 -7.35
CA THR A 158 1.08 6.75 -6.03
C THR A 158 1.80 6.07 -4.88
N ASN A 159 2.37 4.90 -5.12
CA ASN A 159 3.19 4.21 -4.13
C ASN A 159 4.54 4.92 -3.88
N MET A 160 4.99 5.83 -4.75
CA MET A 160 6.22 6.62 -4.54
C MET A 160 6.07 7.76 -3.51
N GLY A 161 4.91 7.97 -2.94
CA GLY A 161 4.68 8.98 -1.89
C GLY A 161 5.64 8.89 -0.69
N PHE A 162 6.25 7.71 -0.44
CA PHE A 162 7.28 7.56 0.58
C PHE A 162 8.56 8.33 0.25
N VAL A 163 8.89 8.50 -1.03
CA VAL A 163 10.09 9.27 -1.44
C VAL A 163 9.89 10.73 -1.01
N ALA A 164 8.70 11.28 -1.23
CA ALA A 164 8.36 12.61 -0.76
C ALA A 164 8.41 12.71 0.78
N ALA A 165 7.87 11.71 1.49
CA ALA A 165 7.94 11.66 2.96
C ALA A 165 9.38 11.54 3.46
N PHE A 166 10.22 10.73 2.79
CA PHE A 166 11.64 10.59 3.13
C PHE A 166 12.39 11.91 2.91
N ILE A 167 12.23 12.57 1.75
CA ILE A 167 12.85 13.86 1.45
C ILE A 167 12.43 14.90 2.51
N TYR A 168 11.14 14.94 2.84
CA TYR A 168 10.62 15.83 3.87
C TYR A 168 11.23 15.58 5.26
N SER A 169 11.35 14.30 5.65
CA SER A 169 11.97 13.86 6.91
C SER A 169 13.46 14.31 6.99
N VAL A 170 14.19 14.12 5.89
CA VAL A 170 15.60 14.56 5.81
C VAL A 170 15.72 16.08 5.86
N LEU A 171 14.86 16.82 5.13
CA LEU A 171 14.88 18.29 5.12
C LEU A 171 14.56 18.87 6.50
N LEU A 172 13.67 18.27 7.25
CA LEU A 172 13.34 18.69 8.62
C LEU A 172 14.36 18.22 9.65
N ARG A 173 15.43 17.51 9.25
CA ARG A 173 16.40 16.89 10.17
C ARG A 173 15.79 16.02 11.27
N MET A 174 14.61 15.46 11.02
CA MET A 174 13.92 14.61 11.98
C MET A 174 14.55 13.21 12.07
N GLU A 175 15.28 12.78 11.03
CA GLU A 175 16.04 11.53 11.01
C GLU A 175 17.45 11.81 10.49
N SER A 176 18.47 11.35 11.23
CA SER A 176 19.85 11.35 10.70
C SER A 176 19.98 10.20 9.71
N MET A 177 20.59 10.44 8.55
CA MET A 177 20.81 9.41 7.53
C MET A 177 21.57 8.16 8.04
N LEU A 178 22.27 8.26 9.16
CA LEU A 178 23.05 7.20 9.78
C LEU A 178 22.23 6.16 10.58
N SER A 179 20.94 6.44 10.84
CA SER A 179 20.06 5.47 11.54
C SER A 179 19.33 4.52 10.60
N LEU A 180 19.53 4.65 9.29
CA LEU A 180 18.84 3.89 8.24
C LEU A 180 19.74 2.84 7.56
N ILE A 181 21.04 2.79 7.91
CA ILE A 181 22.01 1.78 7.51
C ILE A 181 22.27 0.83 8.70
#